data_f50d7e903a30a88d537854bfd4e4da30
#
_entry.id   f50d7e903a30a88d537854bfd4e4da30
#
_cell.length_a   1.000
_cell.length_b   1.000
_cell.length_c   1.000
_cell.angle_alpha   90.00
_cell.angle_beta   90.00
_cell.angle_gamma   90.00
#
_symmetry.space_group_name_H-M   'P 1'
#
loop_
_entity.id
_entity.type
_entity.pdbx_description
1 polymer ?
#
loop_
_entity_poly.entity_id
_entity_poly.type
_entity_poly.pdbx_seq_one_letter_code
_entity_poly.pdbx_strand_id
1 'polypeptide(L)'
;MEQHTIGRRGILRAAGGLGIAALGVGAGRGTASAAIAASPRFDLTAPSYDLFRGRQLHDDTVQQGFAFDSVNKRLFVAQRRNGSGETSGDLCITELDFAGNRVSAMHLTGFGHGVAFGVEPRGRDSWLWTEVDANTNGYGTRLGRFKFVRGGSLSHTSSAIQKYRPVASGVEFTCSIDQVHGIMVVRHQKNGAKYIAAYRMSQASAGNFSSPVAYFKQPSIPGTAQGYTSYGQYLYHLTGNAYSASNPRPGNTRITCVDLNSGAVKQGPVLTKAGESLSYREPEGLAVYRTDSGQARLFIGFASGTAGDRRSNIFYKKALI
;
A
#
# COMPACT_ATOMS: atom_id res chain seq x y z
N MET A 1 71.57 10.64 -11.77
CA MET A 1 71.93 12.07 -11.60
C MET A 1 70.69 12.70 -11.03
N GLU A 2 70.80 12.85 -9.84
CA GLU A 2 70.80 13.91 -8.81
C GLU A 2 69.40 14.30 -8.42
N GLN A 3 68.87 13.91 -7.25
CA GLN A 3 69.20 14.33 -5.86
C GLN A 3 69.10 15.84 -5.64
N HIS A 4 68.17 16.22 -4.77
CA HIS A 4 68.34 17.00 -3.51
C HIS A 4 66.94 17.35 -2.95
N THR A 5 66.52 16.86 -1.86
CA THR A 5 66.73 16.90 -0.39
C THR A 5 66.78 18.30 0.27
N ILE A 6 66.10 18.37 1.44
CA ILE A 6 66.25 19.22 2.64
C ILE A 6 65.40 20.48 2.63
N GLY A 7 64.74 20.84 3.74
CA GLY A 7 64.70 20.45 5.15
C GLY A 7 63.87 21.42 6.01
N ARG A 8 63.38 20.91 7.01
CA ARG A 8 63.21 21.18 8.43
C ARG A 8 63.26 22.61 9.04
N ARG A 9 62.41 22.69 10.04
CA ARG A 9 62.40 23.44 11.34
C ARG A 9 61.33 24.52 11.38
N GLY A 10 60.40 24.53 12.27
CA GLY A 10 60.32 24.23 13.71
C GLY A 10 60.30 25.50 14.54
N ILE A 11 59.28 25.72 15.36
CA ILE A 11 59.40 26.30 16.72
C ILE A 11 58.06 26.33 17.40
N LEU A 12 58.01 25.70 18.57
CA LEU A 12 56.98 25.79 19.62
C LEU A 12 56.97 27.21 20.24
N ARG A 13 55.84 27.63 20.78
CA ARG A 13 55.71 28.08 22.17
C ARG A 13 54.26 28.10 22.62
N ALA A 14 54.12 27.61 23.85
CA ALA A 14 52.92 27.44 24.65
C ALA A 14 52.54 28.74 25.40
N ALA A 15 51.29 28.89 25.81
CA ALA A 15 50.86 29.03 27.19
C ALA A 15 49.44 29.56 27.30
N GLY A 16 48.71 29.03 28.27
CA GLY A 16 47.65 29.74 28.96
C GLY A 16 46.29 29.08 28.89
N GLY A 17 45.99 28.23 29.87
CA GLY A 17 44.70 27.63 30.07
C GLY A 17 43.63 28.57 30.60
N LEU A 18 42.36 28.21 30.33
CA LEU A 18 41.23 28.45 31.21
C LEU A 18 40.17 27.37 30.85
N GLY A 19 39.94 26.50 31.83
CA GLY A 19 38.95 25.47 31.72
C GLY A 19 37.55 26.05 31.74
N ILE A 20 36.76 25.69 30.72
CA ILE A 20 35.30 25.78 30.81
C ILE A 20 34.82 24.35 30.62
N ALA A 21 34.28 23.79 31.70
CA ALA A 21 33.56 22.52 31.68
C ALA A 21 32.28 22.72 30.87
N ALA A 22 32.31 22.34 29.60
CA ALA A 22 31.08 22.20 28.81
C ALA A 22 30.40 20.91 29.23
N LEU A 23 29.31 21.04 29.98
CA LEU A 23 28.34 19.98 30.15
C LEU A 23 27.82 19.58 28.77
N GLY A 24 28.35 18.49 28.28
CA GLY A 24 27.86 17.86 27.06
C GLY A 24 26.43 17.34 27.26
N VAL A 25 25.46 18.17 26.89
CA VAL A 25 24.11 17.66 26.63
C VAL A 25 24.25 16.78 25.38
N GLY A 26 24.29 15.48 25.62
CA GLY A 26 24.23 14.47 24.56
C GLY A 26 22.86 14.56 23.85
N ALA A 27 22.73 15.49 22.91
CA ALA A 27 21.66 15.45 21.95
C ALA A 27 21.82 14.16 21.15
N GLY A 28 21.06 13.14 21.52
CA GLY A 28 20.92 11.93 20.71
C GLY A 28 20.52 12.39 19.30
N ARG A 29 21.47 12.37 18.38
CA ARG A 29 21.20 12.50 16.95
C ARG A 29 20.39 11.30 16.54
N GLY A 30 19.08 11.37 16.71
CA GLY A 30 18.18 10.51 15.97
C GLY A 30 18.56 10.71 14.49
N THR A 31 19.04 9.68 13.85
CA THR A 31 19.28 9.68 12.40
C THR A 31 17.94 10.05 11.77
N ALA A 32 17.83 11.29 11.27
CA ALA A 32 16.67 11.68 10.48
C ALA A 32 16.59 10.66 9.34
N SER A 33 15.51 9.88 9.30
CA SER A 33 15.27 8.96 8.21
C SER A 33 15.22 9.78 6.92
N ALA A 34 16.02 9.40 5.91
CA ALA A 34 16.05 10.14 4.66
C ALA A 34 14.63 10.20 4.06
N ALA A 35 14.18 11.42 3.75
CA ALA A 35 12.89 11.64 3.13
C ALA A 35 12.73 10.80 1.86
N ILE A 36 11.50 10.47 1.50
CA ILE A 36 11.19 9.82 0.22
C ILE A 36 11.53 10.83 -0.88
N ALA A 37 12.30 10.37 -1.88
CA ALA A 37 12.73 11.23 -2.99
C ALA A 37 11.53 11.82 -3.74
N ALA A 38 11.69 13.04 -4.24
CA ALA A 38 10.68 13.70 -5.05
C ALA A 38 10.31 12.84 -6.27
N SER A 39 9.04 12.76 -6.56
CA SER A 39 8.47 12.01 -7.69
C SER A 39 7.34 12.81 -8.33
N PRO A 40 6.98 12.55 -9.59
CA PRO A 40 5.74 13.06 -10.15
C PRO A 40 4.54 12.44 -9.42
N ARG A 41 3.37 13.09 -9.49
CA ARG A 41 2.10 12.59 -8.97
C ARG A 41 1.09 12.37 -10.08
N PHE A 42 0.14 11.46 -9.87
CA PHE A 42 -0.96 11.31 -10.82
C PHE A 42 -1.88 12.53 -10.80
N ASP A 43 -2.24 13.01 -12.00
CA ASP A 43 -3.30 13.99 -12.15
C ASP A 43 -4.67 13.29 -11.96
N LEU A 44 -5.29 13.55 -10.81
CA LEU A 44 -6.57 12.93 -10.45
C LEU A 44 -7.74 13.48 -11.27
N THR A 45 -7.58 14.62 -11.94
CA THR A 45 -8.60 15.23 -12.82
C THR A 45 -8.58 14.65 -14.24
N ALA A 46 -7.45 14.05 -14.64
CA ALA A 46 -7.29 13.44 -15.95
C ALA A 46 -8.30 12.31 -16.20
N PRO A 47 -8.64 12.03 -17.47
CA PRO A 47 -9.54 10.93 -17.84
C PRO A 47 -9.08 9.57 -17.29
N SER A 48 -10.04 8.66 -17.10
CA SER A 48 -9.79 7.26 -16.77
C SER A 48 -10.02 6.38 -17.99
N TYR A 49 -9.28 5.28 -18.07
CA TYR A 49 -9.33 4.31 -19.16
C TYR A 49 -9.68 2.93 -18.57
N ASP A 50 -10.27 2.07 -19.38
CA ASP A 50 -10.58 0.71 -18.97
C ASP A 50 -9.34 -0.20 -19.06
N LEU A 51 -9.11 -1.01 -18.02
CA LEU A 51 -8.31 -2.23 -18.19
C LEU A 51 -9.23 -3.36 -18.62
N PHE A 52 -10.29 -3.60 -17.84
CA PHE A 52 -11.38 -4.53 -18.17
C PHE A 52 -12.65 -4.19 -17.38
N ARG A 53 -13.78 -4.76 -17.85
CA ARG A 53 -15.09 -4.66 -17.19
C ARG A 53 -15.75 -6.02 -17.06
N GLY A 54 -16.58 -6.21 -16.03
CA GLY A 54 -17.51 -7.32 -15.85
C GLY A 54 -16.83 -8.69 -15.69
N ARG A 55 -15.60 -8.74 -15.15
CA ARG A 55 -14.88 -10.00 -15.00
C ARG A 55 -15.31 -10.75 -13.76
N GLN A 56 -15.58 -12.05 -13.91
CA GLN A 56 -15.91 -12.93 -12.81
C GLN A 56 -14.63 -13.29 -12.04
N LEU A 57 -14.69 -13.19 -10.73
CA LEU A 57 -13.64 -13.65 -9.83
C LEU A 57 -13.90 -15.13 -9.43
N HIS A 58 -13.08 -15.68 -8.55
CA HIS A 58 -13.28 -17.06 -8.10
C HIS A 58 -14.53 -17.19 -7.24
N ASP A 59 -14.77 -16.26 -6.35
CA ASP A 59 -15.96 -16.17 -5.51
C ASP A 59 -16.94 -15.12 -6.06
N ASP A 60 -18.22 -15.17 -5.64
CA ASP A 60 -19.27 -14.29 -6.14
C ASP A 60 -19.52 -13.06 -5.25
N THR A 61 -18.66 -12.84 -4.28
CA THR A 61 -18.68 -11.70 -3.35
C THR A 61 -18.03 -10.46 -3.95
N VAL A 62 -18.19 -9.33 -3.27
CA VAL A 62 -17.56 -8.06 -3.63
C VAL A 62 -16.03 -8.21 -3.54
N GLN A 63 -15.28 -7.72 -4.55
CA GLN A 63 -13.84 -7.51 -4.40
C GLN A 63 -13.59 -6.49 -3.29
N GLN A 64 -12.49 -6.62 -2.55
CA GLN A 64 -12.12 -5.71 -1.47
C GLN A 64 -10.89 -4.88 -1.79
N GLY A 65 -10.04 -5.39 -2.65
CA GLY A 65 -8.81 -4.74 -3.06
C GLY A 65 -8.09 -5.55 -4.13
N PHE A 66 -7.04 -4.99 -4.70
CA PHE A 66 -6.22 -5.68 -5.68
C PHE A 66 -4.79 -5.16 -5.68
N ALA A 67 -3.86 -5.96 -6.19
CA ALA A 67 -2.45 -5.59 -6.32
C ALA A 67 -1.79 -6.31 -7.50
N PHE A 68 -0.76 -5.69 -8.06
CA PHE A 68 0.00 -6.23 -9.19
C PHE A 68 1.34 -6.81 -8.74
N ASP A 69 1.75 -7.90 -9.39
CA ASP A 69 3.14 -8.30 -9.50
C ASP A 69 3.67 -7.77 -10.83
N SER A 70 4.39 -6.66 -10.79
CA SER A 70 4.87 -5.99 -12.01
C SER A 70 5.96 -6.77 -12.73
N VAL A 71 6.71 -7.62 -12.00
CA VAL A 71 7.79 -8.43 -12.56
C VAL A 71 7.24 -9.66 -13.28
N ASN A 72 6.31 -10.39 -12.61
CA ASN A 72 5.74 -11.62 -13.14
C ASN A 72 4.43 -11.38 -13.92
N LYS A 73 3.99 -10.13 -14.07
CA LYS A 73 2.78 -9.71 -14.82
C LYS A 73 1.51 -10.42 -14.35
N ARG A 74 1.30 -10.43 -13.04
CA ARG A 74 0.14 -11.01 -12.40
C ARG A 74 -0.72 -9.95 -11.74
N LEU A 75 -2.01 -10.17 -11.71
CA LEU A 75 -2.97 -9.35 -10.98
C LEU A 75 -3.66 -10.22 -9.93
N PHE A 76 -3.65 -9.78 -8.70
CA PHE A 76 -4.32 -10.45 -7.58
C PHE A 76 -5.47 -9.59 -7.08
N VAL A 77 -6.65 -10.18 -6.92
CA VAL A 77 -7.85 -9.52 -6.41
C VAL A 77 -8.31 -10.25 -5.15
N ALA A 78 -8.46 -9.51 -4.06
CA ALA A 78 -8.98 -10.03 -2.81
C ALA A 78 -10.50 -9.89 -2.75
N GLN A 79 -11.17 -10.93 -2.27
CA GLN A 79 -12.61 -10.97 -1.99
C GLN A 79 -12.82 -11.58 -0.59
N ARG A 80 -13.93 -11.27 0.06
CA ARG A 80 -14.42 -12.11 1.15
C ARG A 80 -14.78 -13.49 0.56
N ARG A 81 -14.39 -14.55 1.26
CA ARG A 81 -14.66 -15.92 0.82
C ARG A 81 -16.16 -16.21 0.83
N ASN A 82 -16.66 -16.94 -0.18
CA ASN A 82 -18.03 -17.41 -0.24
C ASN A 82 -18.41 -18.21 1.02
N GLY A 83 -19.60 -17.94 1.57
CA GLY A 83 -20.13 -18.62 2.75
C GLY A 83 -19.45 -18.24 4.08
N SER A 84 -18.45 -17.35 4.09
CA SER A 84 -17.83 -16.88 5.33
C SER A 84 -18.62 -15.73 5.97
N GLY A 85 -18.56 -15.65 7.32
CA GLY A 85 -19.14 -14.54 8.07
C GLY A 85 -18.44 -13.20 7.76
N GLU A 86 -19.12 -12.09 7.98
CA GLU A 86 -18.58 -10.74 7.66
C GLU A 86 -17.29 -10.42 8.42
N THR A 87 -17.15 -10.93 9.63
CA THR A 87 -16.01 -10.67 10.51
C THR A 87 -15.07 -11.86 10.67
N SER A 88 -15.23 -12.92 9.85
CA SER A 88 -14.37 -14.12 9.91
C SER A 88 -12.91 -13.83 9.54
N GLY A 89 -12.69 -12.81 8.73
CA GLY A 89 -11.38 -12.53 8.15
C GLY A 89 -10.98 -13.52 7.04
N ASP A 90 -11.95 -14.26 6.49
CA ASP A 90 -11.68 -15.26 5.45
C ASP A 90 -11.72 -14.61 4.07
N LEU A 91 -10.65 -14.79 3.32
CA LEU A 91 -10.47 -14.19 2.00
C LEU A 91 -10.29 -15.26 0.91
N CYS A 92 -10.67 -14.89 -0.29
CA CYS A 92 -10.27 -15.54 -1.53
C CYS A 92 -9.40 -14.56 -2.33
N ILE A 93 -8.20 -14.96 -2.67
CA ILE A 93 -7.30 -14.18 -3.55
C ILE A 93 -7.36 -14.82 -4.93
N THR A 94 -8.01 -14.14 -5.88
CA THR A 94 -8.07 -14.56 -7.28
C THR A 94 -6.88 -14.01 -8.05
N GLU A 95 -6.12 -14.88 -8.74
CA GLU A 95 -5.12 -14.49 -9.73
C GLU A 95 -5.81 -14.31 -11.09
N LEU A 96 -5.63 -13.14 -11.70
CA LEU A 96 -6.09 -12.80 -13.04
C LEU A 96 -4.90 -12.54 -13.99
N ASP A 97 -5.10 -12.76 -15.27
CA ASP A 97 -4.30 -12.11 -16.32
C ASP A 97 -4.75 -10.65 -16.52
N PHE A 98 -4.04 -9.89 -17.36
CA PHE A 98 -4.39 -8.48 -17.61
C PHE A 98 -5.60 -8.27 -18.53
N ALA A 99 -6.11 -9.33 -19.15
CA ALA A 99 -7.41 -9.33 -19.83
C ALA A 99 -8.58 -9.59 -18.86
N GLY A 100 -8.26 -9.89 -17.59
CA GLY A 100 -9.23 -10.19 -16.53
C GLY A 100 -9.72 -11.64 -16.55
N ASN A 101 -9.01 -12.57 -17.21
CA ASN A 101 -9.33 -13.98 -17.17
C ASN A 101 -8.76 -14.61 -15.88
N ARG A 102 -9.53 -15.49 -15.25
CA ARG A 102 -9.10 -16.22 -14.06
C ARG A 102 -7.99 -17.21 -14.40
N VAL A 103 -6.89 -17.13 -13.68
CA VAL A 103 -5.77 -18.07 -13.78
C VAL A 103 -5.84 -19.09 -12.64
N SER A 104 -6.05 -18.62 -11.42
CA SER A 104 -6.13 -19.47 -10.22
C SER A 104 -6.72 -18.70 -9.05
N ALA A 105 -6.83 -19.35 -7.88
CA ALA A 105 -7.17 -18.70 -6.63
C ALA A 105 -6.42 -19.34 -5.45
N MET A 106 -6.37 -18.64 -4.32
CA MET A 106 -5.88 -19.11 -3.03
C MET A 106 -6.84 -18.68 -1.94
N HIS A 107 -7.20 -19.59 -1.03
CA HIS A 107 -8.07 -19.28 0.10
C HIS A 107 -7.25 -18.98 1.35
N LEU A 108 -7.67 -17.96 2.09
CA LEU A 108 -7.05 -17.53 3.35
C LEU A 108 -8.10 -17.57 4.45
N THR A 109 -7.77 -18.13 5.62
CA THR A 109 -8.69 -18.25 6.76
C THR A 109 -8.16 -17.46 7.96
N GLY A 110 -8.99 -16.56 8.51
CA GLY A 110 -8.67 -15.76 9.71
C GLY A 110 -7.67 -14.63 9.45
N PHE A 111 -7.63 -14.10 8.23
CA PHE A 111 -6.68 -13.04 7.84
C PHE A 111 -7.20 -11.65 8.19
N GLY A 112 -8.23 -11.17 7.50
CA GLY A 112 -8.77 -9.82 7.69
C GLY A 112 -9.73 -9.42 6.59
N HIS A 113 -9.89 -8.10 6.36
CA HIS A 113 -10.88 -7.56 5.42
C HIS A 113 -10.38 -7.49 3.96
N GLY A 114 -9.09 -7.30 3.75
CA GLY A 114 -8.50 -7.28 2.39
C GLY A 114 -8.59 -5.96 1.63
N VAL A 115 -8.89 -4.84 2.31
CA VAL A 115 -9.10 -3.50 1.68
C VAL A 115 -7.88 -2.97 0.94
N ALA A 116 -6.69 -3.33 1.41
CA ALA A 116 -5.42 -3.00 0.77
C ALA A 116 -4.38 -4.06 1.13
N PHE A 117 -3.65 -4.52 0.13
CA PHE A 117 -2.56 -5.46 0.29
C PHE A 117 -1.46 -5.18 -0.74
N GLY A 118 -0.27 -5.75 -0.53
CA GLY A 118 0.88 -5.57 -1.40
C GLY A 118 1.36 -6.87 -2.01
N VAL A 119 2.08 -6.78 -3.12
CA VAL A 119 2.80 -7.90 -3.73
C VAL A 119 4.28 -7.58 -3.80
N GLU A 120 5.10 -8.50 -3.31
CA GLU A 120 6.55 -8.50 -3.42
C GLU A 120 6.99 -9.58 -4.40
N PRO A 121 7.48 -9.20 -5.60
CA PRO A 121 8.07 -10.16 -6.52
C PRO A 121 9.36 -10.76 -5.96
N ARG A 122 9.49 -12.08 -6.00
CA ARG A 122 10.73 -12.80 -5.61
C ARG A 122 11.05 -13.88 -6.65
N GLY A 123 11.87 -13.54 -7.61
CA GLY A 123 12.10 -14.40 -8.77
C GLY A 123 10.80 -14.63 -9.52
N ARG A 124 10.39 -15.87 -9.68
CA ARG A 124 9.12 -16.27 -10.34
C ARG A 124 7.93 -16.33 -9.37
N ASP A 125 8.18 -16.12 -8.08
CA ASP A 125 7.16 -16.20 -7.04
C ASP A 125 6.60 -14.81 -6.71
N SER A 126 5.30 -14.77 -6.43
CA SER A 126 4.63 -13.61 -5.87
C SER A 126 4.42 -13.83 -4.38
N TRP A 127 5.03 -12.97 -3.55
CA TRP A 127 4.79 -12.96 -2.11
C TRP A 127 3.77 -11.88 -1.78
N LEU A 128 2.71 -12.28 -1.11
CA LEU A 128 1.65 -11.36 -0.70
C LEU A 128 1.92 -10.84 0.71
N TRP A 129 1.61 -9.57 0.89
CA TRP A 129 1.57 -8.88 2.16
C TRP A 129 0.16 -8.40 2.43
N THR A 130 -0.50 -8.92 3.43
CA THR A 130 -1.85 -8.49 3.83
C THR A 130 -2.01 -8.58 5.34
N GLU A 131 -3.10 -8.07 5.84
CA GLU A 131 -3.50 -8.25 7.22
C GLU A 131 -3.70 -9.72 7.58
N VAL A 132 -3.44 -10.08 8.84
CA VAL A 132 -3.59 -11.43 9.39
C VAL A 132 -3.94 -11.37 10.87
N ASP A 133 -4.44 -12.47 11.43
CA ASP A 133 -4.95 -12.58 12.79
C ASP A 133 -6.15 -11.64 13.00
N ALA A 134 -7.25 -11.89 12.28
CA ALA A 134 -8.47 -11.10 12.35
C ALA A 134 -9.01 -10.97 13.79
N ASN A 135 -9.37 -9.74 14.18
CA ASN A 135 -10.07 -9.46 15.41
C ASN A 135 -11.58 -9.74 15.27
N THR A 136 -12.34 -9.50 16.32
CA THR A 136 -13.81 -9.71 16.35
C THR A 136 -14.57 -8.85 15.33
N ASN A 137 -13.96 -7.79 14.81
CA ASN A 137 -14.53 -6.92 13.78
C ASN A 137 -14.05 -7.29 12.36
N GLY A 138 -13.29 -8.37 12.21
CA GLY A 138 -12.78 -8.85 10.92
C GLY A 138 -11.57 -8.11 10.38
N TYR A 139 -10.85 -7.30 11.19
CA TYR A 139 -9.64 -6.59 10.77
C TYR A 139 -8.40 -7.26 11.34
N GLY A 140 -7.34 -7.37 10.53
CA GLY A 140 -6.10 -8.01 10.95
C GLY A 140 -5.33 -7.22 12.01
N THR A 141 -4.85 -7.93 13.03
CA THR A 141 -4.05 -7.35 14.13
C THR A 141 -2.55 -7.33 13.84
N ARG A 142 -2.13 -7.92 12.73
CA ARG A 142 -0.75 -8.00 12.24
C ARG A 142 -0.72 -7.93 10.71
N LEU A 143 0.48 -7.74 10.14
CA LEU A 143 0.75 -8.01 8.73
C LEU A 143 1.31 -9.42 8.58
N GLY A 144 0.79 -10.18 7.61
CA GLY A 144 1.27 -11.47 7.17
C GLY A 144 2.00 -11.35 5.84
N ARG A 145 3.13 -12.02 5.70
CA ARG A 145 3.87 -12.20 4.46
C ARG A 145 3.95 -13.67 4.12
N PHE A 146 3.48 -14.06 2.95
CA PHE A 146 3.43 -15.46 2.52
C PHE A 146 3.49 -15.56 0.99
N LYS A 147 3.88 -16.74 0.49
CA LYS A 147 3.91 -17.04 -0.94
C LYS A 147 2.50 -17.35 -1.45
N PHE A 148 2.08 -16.75 -2.56
CA PHE A 148 0.87 -17.16 -3.27
C PHE A 148 1.09 -18.53 -3.90
N VAL A 149 0.18 -19.47 -3.63
CA VAL A 149 0.19 -20.83 -4.18
C VAL A 149 -1.11 -21.07 -4.92
N ARG A 150 -1.03 -21.34 -6.22
CA ARG A 150 -2.20 -21.62 -7.07
C ARG A 150 -2.98 -22.82 -6.56
N GLY A 151 -4.30 -22.67 -6.38
CA GLY A 151 -5.18 -23.69 -5.82
C GLY A 151 -4.94 -23.98 -4.33
N GLY A 152 -4.08 -23.21 -3.67
CA GLY A 152 -3.74 -23.41 -2.27
C GLY A 152 -4.74 -22.84 -1.28
N SER A 153 -4.54 -23.19 -0.01
CA SER A 153 -5.22 -22.57 1.12
C SER A 153 -4.22 -22.34 2.26
N LEU A 154 -4.46 -21.32 3.08
CA LEU A 154 -3.59 -20.95 4.18
C LEU A 154 -4.42 -20.46 5.37
N SER A 155 -4.24 -21.09 6.53
CA SER A 155 -4.80 -20.58 7.79
C SER A 155 -3.87 -19.55 8.40
N HIS A 156 -4.45 -18.57 9.10
CA HIS A 156 -3.68 -17.59 9.86
C HIS A 156 -2.71 -18.22 10.86
N THR A 157 -2.97 -19.46 11.33
CA THR A 157 -2.09 -20.18 12.27
C THR A 157 -0.90 -20.86 11.60
N SER A 158 -0.82 -20.84 10.27
CA SER A 158 0.24 -21.56 9.54
C SER A 158 1.64 -20.98 9.79
N SER A 159 2.63 -21.83 9.96
CA SER A 159 4.05 -21.47 10.03
C SER A 159 4.64 -20.95 8.73
N ALA A 160 3.93 -21.12 7.59
CA ALA A 160 4.32 -20.55 6.30
C ALA A 160 4.11 -19.04 6.22
N ILE A 161 3.47 -18.42 7.22
CA ILE A 161 3.24 -16.99 7.30
C ILE A 161 4.29 -16.33 8.19
N GLN A 162 5.04 -15.40 7.63
CA GLN A 162 5.86 -14.48 8.42
C GLN A 162 4.97 -13.36 8.92
N LYS A 163 4.82 -13.22 10.23
CA LYS A 163 3.91 -12.25 10.85
C LYS A 163 4.68 -11.10 11.49
N TYR A 164 4.20 -9.88 11.27
CA TYR A 164 4.84 -8.66 11.74
C TYR A 164 3.82 -7.74 12.43
N ARG A 165 4.31 -6.98 13.40
CA ARG A 165 3.59 -5.86 14.01
C ARG A 165 4.44 -4.59 13.82
N PRO A 166 4.31 -3.90 12.69
CA PRO A 166 5.17 -2.76 12.34
C PRO A 166 5.19 -1.63 13.38
N VAL A 167 4.10 -1.47 14.12
CA VAL A 167 3.97 -0.52 15.23
C VAL A 167 3.45 -1.27 16.44
N ALA A 168 4.21 -1.33 17.53
CA ALA A 168 3.93 -2.17 18.71
C ALA A 168 2.53 -1.94 19.30
N SER A 169 2.07 -0.67 19.35
CA SER A 169 0.75 -0.28 19.86
C SER A 169 -0.33 -0.17 18.78
N GLY A 170 -0.02 -0.57 17.54
CA GLY A 170 -0.97 -0.52 16.42
C GLY A 170 -1.89 -1.73 16.38
N VAL A 171 -3.08 -1.53 15.78
CA VAL A 171 -4.06 -2.55 15.42
C VAL A 171 -4.65 -2.23 14.04
N GLU A 172 -5.40 -3.16 13.43
CA GLU A 172 -6.05 -2.97 12.13
C GLU A 172 -5.06 -2.60 11.03
N PHE A 173 -4.05 -3.45 10.86
CA PHE A 173 -3.00 -3.22 9.89
C PHE A 173 -3.45 -3.57 8.48
N THR A 174 -3.23 -2.65 7.53
CA THR A 174 -3.27 -2.93 6.10
C THR A 174 -1.99 -2.40 5.46
N CYS A 175 -1.66 -2.81 4.23
CA CYS A 175 -0.48 -2.27 3.54
C CYS A 175 -0.69 -2.17 2.03
N SER A 176 0.12 -1.34 1.39
CA SER A 176 0.32 -1.33 -0.05
C SER A 176 1.82 -1.27 -0.36
N ILE A 177 2.22 -1.76 -1.54
CA ILE A 177 3.62 -1.77 -1.96
C ILE A 177 3.76 -1.04 -3.30
N ASP A 178 4.56 0.03 -3.29
CA ASP A 178 5.06 0.68 -4.49
C ASP A 178 6.34 -0.04 -4.94
N GLN A 179 6.20 -0.93 -5.91
CA GLN A 179 7.33 -1.72 -6.45
C GLN A 179 8.30 -0.86 -7.27
N VAL A 180 7.87 0.31 -7.75
CA VAL A 180 8.71 1.22 -8.56
C VAL A 180 9.74 1.94 -7.70
N HIS A 181 9.33 2.43 -6.52
CA HIS A 181 10.17 3.21 -5.61
C HIS A 181 10.63 2.40 -4.39
N GLY A 182 10.22 1.14 -4.28
CA GLY A 182 10.61 0.26 -3.18
C GLY A 182 10.08 0.75 -1.83
N ILE A 183 8.83 1.19 -1.77
CA ILE A 183 8.16 1.71 -0.57
C ILE A 183 6.98 0.80 -0.19
N MET A 184 6.93 0.39 1.07
CA MET A 184 5.74 -0.17 1.69
C MET A 184 5.06 0.90 2.53
N VAL A 185 3.79 1.14 2.29
CA VAL A 185 2.96 1.98 3.14
C VAL A 185 2.06 1.08 3.98
N VAL A 186 2.10 1.30 5.29
CA VAL A 186 1.28 0.60 6.28
C VAL A 186 0.32 1.61 6.89
N ARG A 187 -0.97 1.29 6.87
CA ARG A 187 -2.00 2.00 7.63
C ARG A 187 -2.37 1.17 8.85
N HIS A 188 -2.49 1.80 10.00
CA HIS A 188 -2.89 1.15 11.23
C HIS A 188 -3.72 2.09 12.10
N GLN A 189 -4.42 1.54 13.08
CA GLN A 189 -5.14 2.30 14.09
C GLN A 189 -4.34 2.30 15.39
N LYS A 190 -4.30 3.44 16.07
CA LYS A 190 -3.70 3.63 17.39
C LYS A 190 -4.50 4.68 18.16
N ASN A 191 -4.93 4.34 19.37
CA ASN A 191 -5.73 5.23 20.23
C ASN A 191 -6.93 5.85 19.50
N GLY A 192 -7.70 5.04 18.76
CA GLY A 192 -8.88 5.48 18.02
C GLY A 192 -8.60 6.31 16.77
N ALA A 193 -7.35 6.62 16.43
CA ALA A 193 -6.97 7.38 15.24
C ALA A 193 -6.20 6.51 14.23
N LYS A 194 -6.35 6.83 12.94
CA LYS A 194 -5.62 6.18 11.85
C LYS A 194 -4.28 6.87 11.61
N TYR A 195 -3.24 6.07 11.40
CA TYR A 195 -1.87 6.52 11.13
C TYR A 195 -1.34 5.86 9.87
N ILE A 196 -0.41 6.54 9.23
CA ILE A 196 0.36 6.06 8.07
C ILE A 196 1.81 5.95 8.51
N ALA A 197 2.42 4.79 8.20
CA ALA A 197 3.85 4.55 8.32
C ALA A 197 4.37 4.09 6.97
N ALA A 198 5.43 4.69 6.46
CA ALA A 198 6.09 4.25 5.23
C ALA A 198 7.47 3.66 5.56
N TYR A 199 7.82 2.56 4.90
CA TYR A 199 9.08 1.84 5.09
C TYR A 199 9.77 1.60 3.75
N ARG A 200 11.09 1.54 3.73
CA ARG A 200 11.81 0.96 2.59
C ARG A 200 11.45 -0.51 2.47
N MET A 201 11.10 -0.98 1.28
CA MET A 201 10.71 -2.38 1.06
C MET A 201 11.83 -3.35 1.45
N SER A 202 13.10 -2.98 1.25
CA SER A 202 14.26 -3.78 1.68
C SER A 202 14.31 -4.01 3.20
N GLN A 203 13.90 -3.01 4.00
CA GLN A 203 13.81 -3.13 5.45
C GLN A 203 12.61 -3.98 5.86
N ALA A 204 11.43 -3.72 5.27
CA ALA A 204 10.21 -4.48 5.52
C ALA A 204 10.39 -5.97 5.18
N SER A 205 11.01 -6.29 4.03
CA SER A 205 11.32 -7.68 3.63
C SER A 205 12.28 -8.39 4.57
N ALA A 206 13.15 -7.64 5.26
CA ALA A 206 14.03 -8.16 6.32
C ALA A 206 13.35 -8.22 7.69
N GLY A 207 12.06 -7.85 7.79
CA GLY A 207 11.30 -7.81 9.05
C GLY A 207 11.65 -6.63 9.96
N ASN A 208 12.38 -5.62 9.43
CA ASN A 208 12.80 -4.45 10.20
C ASN A 208 11.83 -3.28 9.99
N PHE A 209 11.04 -2.98 11.01
CA PHE A 209 10.09 -1.87 11.06
C PHE A 209 10.47 -0.80 12.10
N SER A 210 11.72 -0.75 12.56
CA SER A 210 12.16 0.17 13.62
C SER A 210 12.24 1.63 13.18
N SER A 211 12.46 1.89 11.88
CA SER A 211 12.74 3.23 11.35
C SER A 211 11.90 3.52 10.10
N PRO A 212 10.64 3.96 10.25
CA PRO A 212 9.83 4.38 9.11
C PRO A 212 10.45 5.62 8.45
N VAL A 213 10.40 5.69 7.12
CA VAL A 213 10.82 6.87 6.34
C VAL A 213 9.77 7.99 6.41
N ALA A 214 8.54 7.67 6.78
CA ALA A 214 7.47 8.61 7.11
C ALA A 214 6.55 8.01 8.16
N TYR A 215 6.08 8.85 9.11
CA TYR A 215 5.10 8.46 10.12
C TYR A 215 4.26 9.66 10.52
N PHE A 216 2.95 9.58 10.30
CA PHE A 216 2.04 10.67 10.63
C PHE A 216 0.61 10.19 10.88
N LYS A 217 -0.18 11.00 11.60
CA LYS A 217 -1.61 10.80 11.71
C LYS A 217 -2.27 11.05 10.35
N GLN A 218 -3.06 10.09 9.87
CA GLN A 218 -3.78 10.26 8.60
C GLN A 218 -4.62 11.54 8.64
N PRO A 219 -4.52 12.42 7.63
CA PRO A 219 -5.40 13.59 7.55
C PRO A 219 -6.86 13.16 7.44
N SER A 220 -7.78 14.06 7.82
CA SER A 220 -9.21 13.80 7.62
C SER A 220 -9.51 13.73 6.14
N ILE A 221 -9.99 12.57 5.69
CA ILE A 221 -10.42 12.32 4.31
C ILE A 221 -11.88 11.94 4.35
N PRO A 222 -12.78 12.73 3.74
CA PRO A 222 -14.22 12.47 3.82
C PRO A 222 -14.62 11.23 3.02
N GLY A 223 -15.66 10.54 3.48
CA GLY A 223 -16.26 9.36 2.86
C GLY A 223 -15.77 8.03 3.44
N THR A 224 -16.45 6.95 3.05
CA THR A 224 -16.09 5.58 3.43
C THR A 224 -14.79 5.18 2.75
N ALA A 225 -13.81 4.73 3.52
CA ALA A 225 -12.51 4.32 2.99
C ALA A 225 -12.63 2.99 2.24
N GLN A 226 -12.13 2.95 0.99
CA GLN A 226 -12.26 1.82 0.06
C GLN A 226 -10.91 1.35 -0.49
N GLY A 227 -9.83 1.77 0.12
CA GLY A 227 -8.48 1.37 -0.24
C GLY A 227 -7.50 2.52 -0.42
N TYR A 228 -6.25 2.17 -0.60
CA TYR A 228 -5.18 3.13 -0.86
C TYR A 228 -3.99 2.46 -1.55
N THR A 229 -3.17 3.26 -2.18
CA THR A 229 -1.88 2.85 -2.77
C THR A 229 -0.90 4.01 -2.77
N SER A 230 0.40 3.74 -2.99
CA SER A 230 1.41 4.78 -3.11
C SER A 230 2.15 4.75 -4.43
N TYR A 231 2.71 5.90 -4.81
CA TYR A 231 3.65 6.06 -5.91
C TYR A 231 4.66 7.14 -5.55
N GLY A 232 5.90 6.76 -5.34
CA GLY A 232 6.95 7.64 -4.84
C GLY A 232 6.57 8.29 -3.51
N GLN A 233 6.65 9.61 -3.44
CA GLN A 233 6.30 10.35 -2.23
C GLN A 233 4.79 10.55 -2.01
N TYR A 234 3.93 10.03 -2.88
CA TYR A 234 2.50 10.28 -2.81
C TYR A 234 1.69 9.03 -2.45
N LEU A 235 0.74 9.22 -1.55
CA LEU A 235 -0.26 8.24 -1.13
C LEU A 235 -1.63 8.66 -1.68
N TYR A 236 -2.33 7.74 -2.32
CA TYR A 236 -3.66 7.93 -2.89
C TYR A 236 -4.67 7.16 -2.08
N HIS A 237 -5.70 7.85 -1.59
CA HIS A 237 -6.82 7.26 -0.86
C HIS A 237 -8.06 7.23 -1.74
N LEU A 238 -8.74 6.09 -1.80
CA LEU A 238 -10.04 5.91 -2.44
C LEU A 238 -11.12 5.96 -1.37
N THR A 239 -12.16 6.76 -1.61
CA THR A 239 -13.34 6.82 -0.76
C THR A 239 -14.61 6.79 -1.60
N GLY A 240 -15.70 6.30 -1.03
CA GLY A 240 -17.03 6.29 -1.67
C GLY A 240 -17.87 5.11 -1.23
N ASN A 241 -19.04 4.99 -1.84
CA ASN A 241 -20.01 3.93 -1.60
C ASN A 241 -20.58 3.43 -2.93
N ALA A 242 -21.23 2.27 -2.89
CA ALA A 242 -22.01 1.75 -4.00
C ALA A 242 -23.14 2.73 -4.41
N TYR A 243 -23.59 2.61 -5.64
CA TYR A 243 -24.81 3.30 -6.07
C TYR A 243 -26.02 2.85 -5.25
N SER A 244 -26.82 3.82 -4.86
CA SER A 244 -28.09 3.63 -4.14
C SER A 244 -29.04 4.79 -4.42
N ALA A 245 -30.24 4.76 -3.85
CA ALA A 245 -31.16 5.90 -3.94
C ALA A 245 -30.55 7.18 -3.33
N SER A 246 -29.74 7.06 -2.27
CA SER A 246 -29.06 8.18 -1.62
C SER A 246 -27.69 8.52 -2.25
N ASN A 247 -27.18 7.68 -3.13
CA ASN A 247 -25.93 7.87 -3.87
C ASN A 247 -26.12 7.55 -5.37
N PRO A 248 -26.96 8.31 -6.10
CA PRO A 248 -27.22 8.08 -7.52
C PRO A 248 -26.00 8.43 -8.37
N ARG A 249 -26.02 8.06 -9.65
CA ARG A 249 -24.97 8.47 -10.62
C ARG A 249 -24.76 9.99 -10.61
N PRO A 250 -23.51 10.47 -10.67
CA PRO A 250 -22.24 9.76 -10.87
C PRO A 250 -21.65 9.15 -9.61
N GLY A 251 -22.36 9.19 -8.47
CA GLY A 251 -21.93 8.66 -7.19
C GLY A 251 -20.97 9.61 -6.44
N ASN A 252 -20.43 9.10 -5.33
CA ASN A 252 -19.57 9.88 -4.44
C ASN A 252 -18.11 9.37 -4.39
N THR A 253 -17.69 8.53 -5.35
CA THR A 253 -16.32 7.99 -5.37
C THR A 253 -15.29 9.07 -5.62
N ARG A 254 -14.33 9.21 -4.70
CA ARG A 254 -13.29 10.24 -4.75
C ARG A 254 -11.91 9.66 -4.50
N ILE A 255 -10.90 10.33 -5.05
CA ILE A 255 -9.49 10.03 -4.79
C ILE A 255 -8.84 11.27 -4.20
N THR A 256 -8.08 11.07 -3.12
CA THR A 256 -7.31 12.12 -2.44
C THR A 256 -5.83 11.75 -2.47
N CYS A 257 -4.99 12.68 -2.88
CA CYS A 257 -3.54 12.55 -2.88
C CYS A 257 -2.94 13.23 -1.64
N VAL A 258 -2.12 12.49 -0.88
CA VAL A 258 -1.41 12.96 0.32
C VAL A 258 0.09 12.80 0.10
N ASP A 259 0.88 13.77 0.52
CA ASP A 259 2.33 13.72 0.50
C ASP A 259 2.83 12.94 1.72
N LEU A 260 3.56 11.87 1.51
CA LEU A 260 4.10 11.02 2.58
C LEU A 260 5.16 11.72 3.44
N ASN A 261 5.90 12.67 2.88
CA ASN A 261 6.94 13.39 3.62
C ASN A 261 6.36 14.41 4.62
N SER A 262 5.21 15.00 4.30
CA SER A 262 4.58 16.04 5.13
C SER A 262 3.25 15.63 5.76
N GLY A 263 2.60 14.56 5.29
CA GLY A 263 1.24 14.20 5.67
C GLY A 263 0.16 15.13 5.12
N ALA A 264 0.52 16.12 4.29
CA ALA A 264 -0.41 17.13 3.77
C ALA A 264 -1.16 16.63 2.54
N VAL A 265 -2.45 17.00 2.43
CA VAL A 265 -3.23 16.77 1.21
C VAL A 265 -2.69 17.67 0.10
N LYS A 266 -2.34 17.07 -1.05
CA LYS A 266 -1.80 17.76 -2.22
C LYS A 266 -2.82 17.93 -3.35
N GLN A 267 -3.80 17.02 -3.43
CA GLN A 267 -4.88 17.11 -4.40
C GLN A 267 -6.10 16.35 -3.92
N GLY A 268 -7.27 16.87 -4.18
CA GLY A 268 -8.54 16.22 -3.88
C GLY A 268 -9.21 16.72 -2.59
N PRO A 269 -10.33 16.04 -2.22
CA PRO A 269 -10.89 14.85 -2.84
C PRO A 269 -11.48 15.11 -4.24
N VAL A 270 -10.96 14.44 -5.26
CA VAL A 270 -11.41 14.59 -6.67
C VAL A 270 -12.41 13.49 -7.01
N LEU A 271 -13.59 13.85 -7.49
CA LEU A 271 -14.60 12.91 -7.97
C LEU A 271 -14.08 12.16 -9.21
N THR A 272 -14.18 10.81 -9.19
CA THR A 272 -13.91 10.02 -10.39
C THR A 272 -15.18 9.49 -11.03
N LYS A 273 -15.26 9.63 -12.36
CA LYS A 273 -16.35 9.07 -13.18
C LYS A 273 -15.96 7.73 -13.83
N ALA A 274 -14.81 7.16 -13.47
CA ALA A 274 -14.41 5.83 -13.95
C ALA A 274 -15.54 4.83 -13.71
N GLY A 275 -15.96 4.10 -14.74
CA GLY A 275 -17.03 3.12 -14.63
C GLY A 275 -18.41 3.68 -14.29
N GLU A 276 -18.72 4.94 -14.59
CA GLU A 276 -20.01 5.57 -14.26
C GLU A 276 -21.24 4.78 -14.78
N SER A 277 -21.08 4.06 -15.89
CA SER A 277 -22.15 3.23 -16.49
C SER A 277 -22.39 1.89 -15.78
N LEU A 278 -21.51 1.47 -14.85
CA LEU A 278 -21.65 0.21 -14.13
C LEU A 278 -22.93 0.21 -13.26
N SER A 279 -23.52 -0.96 -13.07
CA SER A 279 -24.50 -1.20 -12.01
C SER A 279 -23.79 -1.36 -10.67
N TYR A 280 -24.43 -1.01 -9.55
CA TYR A 280 -23.88 -1.09 -8.20
C TYR A 280 -22.65 -0.20 -7.98
N ARG A 281 -21.61 -0.31 -8.77
CA ARG A 281 -20.40 0.52 -8.81
C ARG A 281 -19.82 0.85 -7.44
N GLU A 282 -19.59 -0.12 -6.61
CA GLU A 282 -18.89 0.07 -5.34
C GLU A 282 -17.39 0.21 -5.58
N PRO A 283 -16.75 1.33 -5.13
CA PRO A 283 -15.30 1.47 -5.26
C PRO A 283 -14.59 0.48 -4.34
N GLU A 284 -13.56 -0.22 -4.87
CA GLU A 284 -12.89 -1.30 -4.14
C GLU A 284 -11.42 -1.41 -4.57
N GLY A 285 -10.58 -0.71 -3.84
CA GLY A 285 -9.13 -0.78 -3.98
C GLY A 285 -8.51 0.19 -4.98
N LEU A 286 -7.23 0.48 -4.72
CA LEU A 286 -6.30 1.17 -5.60
C LEU A 286 -5.01 0.37 -5.72
N ALA A 287 -4.36 0.41 -6.87
CA ALA A 287 -3.02 -0.14 -7.07
C ALA A 287 -2.25 0.67 -8.11
N VAL A 288 -0.93 0.58 -8.09
CA VAL A 288 -0.07 1.13 -9.15
C VAL A 288 0.63 0.00 -9.88
N TYR A 289 0.69 0.11 -11.19
CA TYR A 289 1.46 -0.77 -12.06
C TYR A 289 2.29 0.08 -13.03
N ARG A 290 3.52 -0.33 -13.27
CA ARG A 290 4.39 0.25 -14.29
C ARG A 290 4.46 -0.70 -15.47
N THR A 291 4.06 -0.22 -16.65
CA THR A 291 4.10 -0.99 -17.90
C THR A 291 5.55 -1.27 -18.34
N ASP A 292 5.74 -2.21 -19.28
CA ASP A 292 7.06 -2.49 -19.86
C ASP A 292 7.67 -1.26 -20.56
N SER A 293 6.84 -0.37 -21.10
CA SER A 293 7.26 0.92 -21.66
C SER A 293 7.64 1.97 -20.60
N GLY A 294 7.59 1.59 -19.31
CA GLY A 294 7.93 2.49 -18.19
C GLY A 294 6.79 3.42 -17.74
N GLN A 295 5.61 3.36 -18.37
CA GLN A 295 4.48 4.22 -17.99
C GLN A 295 3.87 3.74 -16.67
N ALA A 296 3.84 4.61 -15.65
CA ALA A 296 3.10 4.35 -14.43
C ALA A 296 1.60 4.58 -14.65
N ARG A 297 0.77 3.75 -14.04
CA ARG A 297 -0.70 3.84 -14.07
C ARG A 297 -1.26 3.65 -12.67
N LEU A 298 -2.17 4.54 -12.27
CA LEU A 298 -2.97 4.43 -11.05
C LEU A 298 -4.27 3.71 -11.38
N PHE A 299 -4.43 2.50 -10.87
CA PHE A 299 -5.61 1.66 -11.11
C PHE A 299 -6.64 1.85 -10.01
N ILE A 300 -7.92 1.77 -10.41
CA ILE A 300 -9.10 1.98 -9.57
C ILE A 300 -10.03 0.80 -9.78
N GLY A 301 -10.37 0.07 -8.72
CA GLY A 301 -11.28 -1.07 -8.76
C GLY A 301 -12.70 -0.69 -8.42
N PHE A 302 -13.64 -1.38 -9.06
CA PHE A 302 -15.07 -1.30 -8.76
C PHE A 302 -15.73 -2.68 -8.81
N ALA A 303 -16.54 -2.98 -7.82
CA ALA A 303 -17.49 -4.07 -7.91
C ALA A 303 -18.75 -3.62 -8.66
N SER A 304 -19.31 -4.51 -9.48
CA SER A 304 -20.61 -4.33 -10.15
C SER A 304 -21.46 -5.58 -10.05
N GLY A 305 -22.66 -5.58 -10.64
CA GLY A 305 -23.58 -6.72 -10.63
C GLY A 305 -24.43 -6.81 -9.36
N THR A 306 -25.10 -7.93 -9.18
CA THR A 306 -26.02 -8.21 -8.06
C THR A 306 -25.36 -9.05 -6.96
N ALA A 307 -25.98 -9.16 -5.81
CA ALA A 307 -25.53 -10.09 -4.77
C ALA A 307 -25.54 -11.53 -5.32
N GLY A 308 -24.47 -12.30 -5.07
CA GLY A 308 -24.29 -13.65 -5.62
C GLY A 308 -23.81 -13.69 -7.08
N ASP A 309 -23.61 -12.53 -7.74
CA ASP A 309 -23.01 -12.41 -9.06
C ASP A 309 -22.22 -11.09 -9.18
N ARG A 310 -21.27 -10.89 -8.26
CA ARG A 310 -20.42 -9.72 -8.29
C ARG A 310 -19.33 -9.84 -9.33
N ARG A 311 -19.03 -8.72 -9.99
CA ARG A 311 -18.08 -8.63 -11.08
C ARG A 311 -17.00 -7.59 -10.76
N SER A 312 -15.77 -7.91 -11.13
CA SER A 312 -14.63 -7.01 -11.03
C SER A 312 -14.52 -6.12 -12.26
N ASN A 313 -14.24 -4.85 -12.02
CA ASN A 313 -13.98 -3.86 -13.07
C ASN A 313 -12.77 -3.04 -12.65
N ILE A 314 -11.79 -2.89 -13.51
CA ILE A 314 -10.58 -2.14 -13.21
C ILE A 314 -10.35 -1.09 -14.29
N PHE A 315 -10.15 0.15 -13.84
CA PHE A 315 -9.87 1.34 -14.64
C PHE A 315 -8.51 1.89 -14.25
N TYR A 316 -7.94 2.81 -15.07
CA TYR A 316 -6.69 3.45 -14.71
C TYR A 316 -6.59 4.89 -15.18
N LYS A 317 -5.77 5.68 -14.48
CA LYS A 317 -5.27 7.00 -14.89
C LYS A 317 -3.78 6.88 -15.21
N LYS A 318 -3.28 7.65 -16.17
CA LYS A 318 -1.87 7.58 -16.63
C LYS A 318 -1.17 8.95 -16.75
N ALA A 319 -1.90 10.04 -16.56
CA ALA A 319 -1.30 11.37 -16.60
C ALA A 319 -0.55 11.64 -15.30
N LEU A 320 0.68 12.10 -15.43
CA LEU A 320 1.54 12.55 -14.32
C LEU A 320 1.79 14.06 -14.45
N ILE A 321 1.91 14.73 -13.30
CA ILE A 321 2.22 16.16 -13.15
C ILE A 321 3.24 16.38 -12.03
#